data_254aec215eec2ddd9a3ffdda87eda2fc
#
_entry.id   254aec215eec2ddd9a3ffdda87eda2fc
#
_cell.length_a   1.000
_cell.length_b   1.000
_cell.length_c   1.000
_cell.angle_alpha   90.00
_cell.angle_beta   90.00
_cell.angle_gamma   90.00
#
_symmetry.space_group_name_H-M   'P 1'
#
loop_
_entity.id
_entity.type
_entity.pdbx_description
1 polymer ?
#
loop_
_entity_poly.entity_id
_entity_poly.type
_entity_poly.pdbx_seq_one_letter_code
_entity_poly.pdbx_strand_id
1 'polypeptide(L)' 'MGKVNNALRMLEILRSRKKVTRKELADELEVDIRQITRYKEDLEYAGVTITEVKGRYC' A
#
# COMPACT_ATOMS: atom_id res chain seq x y z
N MET A 1 19.21 9.13 9.40
CA MET A 1 18.08 8.26 9.09
C MET A 1 17.88 8.17 7.60
N GLY A 2 17.69 6.98 7.11
CA GLY A 2 17.43 6.79 5.69
C GLY A 2 16.05 7.26 5.28
N LYS A 3 15.82 7.24 3.99
CA LYS A 3 14.51 7.60 3.46
C LYS A 3 13.48 6.58 3.91
N VAL A 4 12.29 7.06 4.21
CA VAL A 4 11.17 6.19 4.55
C VAL A 4 10.75 5.46 3.29
N ASN A 5 10.68 4.13 3.37
CA ASN A 5 10.21 3.32 2.25
C ASN A 5 8.69 3.23 2.32
N ASN A 6 8.01 3.96 1.45
CA ASN A 6 6.55 4.00 1.44
C ASN A 6 5.93 2.65 1.12
N ALA A 7 6.60 1.84 0.31
CA ALA A 7 6.09 0.51 0.01
C ALA A 7 6.06 -0.36 1.26
N LEU A 8 7.10 -0.28 2.10
CA LEU A 8 7.11 -1.02 3.37
C LEU A 8 6.07 -0.47 4.34
N ARG A 9 5.88 0.84 4.37
CA ARG A 9 4.83 1.43 5.21
C ARG A 9 3.46 0.95 4.77
N MET A 10 3.23 0.90 3.46
CA MET A 10 1.98 0.38 2.93
C MET A 10 1.76 -1.06 3.35
N LEU A 11 2.80 -1.87 3.30
CA LEU A 11 2.72 -3.27 3.73
C LEU A 11 2.33 -3.36 5.20
N GLU A 12 2.93 -2.53 6.04
CA GLU A 12 2.61 -2.52 7.48
C GLU A 12 1.16 -2.15 7.72
N ILE A 13 0.65 -1.15 7.00
CA ILE A 13 -0.74 -0.74 7.12
C ILE A 13 -1.67 -1.89 6.70
N LEU A 14 -1.33 -2.56 5.61
CA LEU A 14 -2.14 -3.69 5.13
C LEU A 14 -2.14 -4.84 6.12
N ARG A 15 -1.05 -5.04 6.83
CA ARG A 15 -0.98 -6.10 7.85
C ARG A 15 -1.73 -5.72 9.11
N SER A 16 -1.76 -4.43 9.44
CA SER A 16 -2.48 -3.94 10.62
C SER A 16 -3.98 -3.85 10.38
N ARG A 17 -4.37 -3.46 9.18
CA ARG A 17 -5.77 -3.29 8.80
C ARG A 17 -6.13 -4.32 7.76
N LYS A 18 -7.27 -4.96 7.94
CA LYS A 18 -7.68 -6.03 7.03
C LYS A 18 -8.14 -5.49 5.68
N LYS A 19 -8.72 -4.29 5.66
CA LYS A 19 -9.21 -3.68 4.43
C LYS A 19 -8.94 -2.20 4.44
N VAL A 20 -8.26 -1.71 3.41
CA VAL A 20 -7.89 -0.30 3.28
C VAL A 20 -8.13 0.13 1.85
N THR A 21 -8.75 1.30 1.66
CA THR A 21 -8.93 1.82 0.31
C THR A 21 -7.62 2.47 -0.15
N ARG A 22 -7.50 2.60 -1.47
CA ARG A 22 -6.33 3.28 -2.04
C ARG A 22 -6.24 4.71 -1.54
N LYS A 23 -7.38 5.37 -1.41
CA LYS A 23 -7.41 6.74 -0.92
C LYS A 23 -6.90 6.83 0.52
N GLU A 24 -7.31 5.90 1.36
CA GLU A 24 -6.85 5.86 2.74
C GLU A 24 -5.34 5.66 2.79
N LEU A 25 -4.82 4.78 1.96
CA LEU A 25 -3.38 4.55 1.90
C LEU A 25 -2.65 5.80 1.41
N ALA A 26 -3.19 6.46 0.39
CA ALA A 26 -2.58 7.68 -0.14
C ALA A 26 -2.54 8.76 0.94
N ASP A 27 -3.60 8.91 1.70
CA ASP A 27 -3.65 9.88 2.79
C ASP A 27 -2.65 9.54 3.90
N GLU A 28 -2.58 8.27 4.28
CA GLU A 28 -1.66 7.82 5.33
C GLU A 28 -0.20 8.02 4.92
N LEU A 29 0.12 7.73 3.67
CA LEU A 29 1.48 7.83 3.16
C LEU A 29 1.80 9.21 2.62
N GLU A 30 0.81 10.10 2.57
CA GLU A 30 0.95 11.47 2.06
C GLU A 30 1.49 11.47 0.63
N VAL A 31 0.92 10.61 -0.21
CA VAL A 31 1.30 10.49 -1.61
C VAL A 31 0.05 10.50 -2.49
N ASP A 32 0.27 10.63 -3.80
CA ASP A 32 -0.82 10.56 -4.77
C ASP A 32 -1.36 9.13 -4.82
N ILE A 33 -2.65 9.02 -5.11
CA ILE A 33 -3.30 7.71 -5.22
C ILE A 33 -2.66 6.85 -6.32
N ARG A 34 -2.06 7.48 -7.34
CA ARG A 34 -1.34 6.76 -8.39
C ARG A 34 -0.13 6.04 -7.85
N GLN A 35 0.52 6.62 -6.85
CA GLN A 35 1.68 6.00 -6.21
C GLN A 35 1.30 4.70 -5.50
N ILE A 36 0.08 4.66 -4.96
CA ILE A 36 -0.39 3.46 -4.26
C ILE A 36 -0.42 2.27 -5.23
N THR A 37 -0.87 2.47 -6.45
CA THR A 37 -0.88 1.41 -7.45
C THR A 37 0.54 0.91 -7.75
N ARG A 38 1.49 1.84 -7.84
CA ARG A 38 2.89 1.48 -8.08
C ARG A 38 3.48 0.71 -6.90
N TYR A 39 3.18 1.16 -5.68
CA TYR A 39 3.67 0.47 -4.49
C TYR A 39 3.08 -0.94 -4.41
N LYS A 40 1.81 -1.09 -4.78
CA LYS A 40 1.19 -2.40 -4.83
C LYS A 40 1.94 -3.31 -5.79
N GLU A 41 2.24 -2.82 -6.98
CA GLU A 41 2.98 -3.60 -7.97
C GLU A 41 4.36 -3.95 -7.47
N ASP A 42 5.05 -3.00 -6.85
CA ASP A 42 6.38 -3.24 -6.29
C ASP A 42 6.34 -4.34 -5.23
N LEU A 43 5.34 -4.31 -4.36
CA LEU A 43 5.20 -5.31 -3.32
C LEU A 43 4.89 -6.69 -3.91
N GLU A 44 4.04 -6.73 -4.93
CA GLU A 44 3.73 -7.99 -5.59
C GLU A 44 4.96 -8.56 -6.28
N TYR A 45 5.76 -7.70 -6.87
CA TYR A 45 6.99 -8.10 -7.50
C TYR A 45 7.97 -8.70 -6.49
N ALA A 46 7.92 -8.20 -5.26
CA ALA A 46 8.76 -8.70 -4.17
C ALA A 46 8.20 -9.98 -3.53
N GLY A 47 7.07 -10.47 -4.01
CA GLY A 47 6.49 -11.71 -3.50
C GLY A 47 5.36 -11.52 -2.51
N VAL A 48 4.92 -10.29 -2.27
CA VAL A 48 3.82 -10.01 -1.36
C VAL A 48 2.50 -10.15 -2.11
N THR A 49 1.58 -10.93 -1.57
CA THR A 49 0.26 -11.11 -2.17
C THR A 49 -0.69 -10.04 -1.65
N ILE A 50 -1.26 -9.28 -2.55
CA ILE A 50 -2.23 -8.24 -2.22
C ILE A 50 -3.52 -8.52 -3.00
N THR A 51 -4.61 -8.65 -2.27
CA THR A 51 -5.91 -8.90 -2.88
C THR A 51 -6.70 -7.61 -2.94
N GLU A 52 -7.31 -7.35 -4.08
CA GLU A 52 -8.15 -6.17 -4.24
C GLU A 52 -9.61 -6.62 -4.33
N VAL A 53 -10.45 -6.10 -3.42
CA VAL A 53 -11.87 -6.40 -3.39
C VAL A 53 -12.63 -5.09 -3.31
N LYS A 54 -13.41 -4.78 -4.33
CA LYS A 54 -14.23 -3.56 -4.38
C LYS A 54 -13.43 -2.30 -4.11
N GLY A 55 -12.23 -2.22 -4.69
CA GLY A 55 -11.37 -1.05 -4.53
C GLY A 55 -10.61 -0.99 -3.21
N ARG A 56 -10.70 -2.03 -2.41
CA ARG A 56 -9.97 -2.11 -1.14
C ARG A 56 -8.90 -3.18 -1.21
N TYR A 57 -7.77 -2.88 -0.61
CA TYR A 57 -6.66 -3.83 -0.54
C TYR A 57 -6.71 -4.59 0.78
N CYS A 58 -6.33 -5.85 0.69
CA CYS A 58 -6.23 -6.73 1.86
C CYS A 58 -4.83 -7.26 2.04
#